data_205da1e2fcb6af3e4cb80fc248b1afac
#
_entry.id   205da1e2fcb6af3e4cb80fc248b1afac
#
_cell.length_a   1.000
_cell.length_b   1.000
_cell.length_c   1.000
_cell.angle_alpha   90.00
_cell.angle_beta   90.00
_cell.angle_gamma   90.00
#
_symmetry.space_group_name_H-M   'P 1'
#
loop_
_entity.id
_entity.type
_entity.pdbx_description
1 polymer ?
#
loop_
_entity_poly.entity_id
_entity_poly.type
_entity_poly.pdbx_seq_one_letter_code
_entity_poly.pdbx_strand_id
1 'polypeptide(L)'
;SDLYRLVMFRSLSNTVLVIINPAVESLIAKEKALGDDLTFEDIVDEVAGVYPKVMMEGEPEAGAWSCGMVAGLVNDIPSVEELINTIMTEAEEIIASKLQKAI
;
A
#
# COMPACT_ATOMS: atom_id res chain seq x y z
N SER A 1 11.74 6.82 2.25
CA SER A 1 12.23 6.85 0.87
C SER A 1 11.23 7.59 0.00
N ASP A 2 11.72 8.47 -0.85
CA ASP A 2 10.91 9.27 -1.78
C ASP A 2 10.24 8.43 -2.88
N LEU A 3 10.57 7.16 -2.95
CA LEU A 3 10.08 6.23 -3.97
C LEU A 3 8.63 5.78 -3.74
N TYR A 4 8.09 5.94 -2.52
CA TYR A 4 6.77 5.44 -2.17
C TYR A 4 5.88 6.58 -1.69
N ARG A 5 5.23 7.24 -2.63
CA ARG A 5 4.17 8.19 -2.34
C ARG A 5 2.85 7.46 -2.31
N LEU A 6 2.09 7.68 -1.25
CA LEU A 6 0.76 7.13 -1.10
C LEU A 6 -0.28 8.17 -1.46
N VAL A 7 -1.31 7.73 -2.16
CA VAL A 7 -2.46 8.56 -2.51
C VAL A 7 -3.74 7.80 -2.18
N MET A 8 -4.78 8.55 -1.85
CA MET A 8 -6.07 7.96 -1.52
C MET A 8 -7.00 8.02 -2.73
N PHE A 9 -7.46 6.85 -3.17
CA PHE A 9 -8.50 6.69 -4.17
C PHE A 9 -9.83 6.44 -3.46
N ARG A 10 -10.85 7.22 -3.78
CA ARG A 10 -12.10 7.27 -2.99
C ARG A 10 -13.35 6.81 -3.73
N SER A 11 -13.25 6.56 -5.02
CA SER A 11 -14.41 6.21 -5.84
C SER A 11 -14.92 4.79 -5.60
N LEU A 12 -16.12 4.53 -6.09
CA LEU A 12 -16.79 3.22 -6.01
C LEU A 12 -17.00 2.71 -4.58
N SER A 13 -17.17 3.63 -3.62
CA SER A 13 -17.34 3.30 -2.19
C SER A 13 -16.23 2.41 -1.61
N ASN A 14 -15.05 2.44 -2.22
CA ASN A 14 -13.90 1.66 -1.82
C ASN A 14 -12.67 2.57 -1.67
N THR A 15 -12.61 3.27 -0.55
CA THR A 15 -11.48 4.13 -0.25
C THR A 15 -10.25 3.30 0.07
N VAL A 16 -9.21 3.42 -0.73
CA VAL A 16 -7.95 2.69 -0.56
C VAL A 16 -6.75 3.61 -0.61
N LEU A 17 -5.70 3.21 0.07
CA LEU A 17 -4.40 3.85 0.02
C LEU A 17 -3.52 3.05 -0.94
N VAL A 18 -3.00 3.71 -1.98
CA VAL A 18 -2.24 3.07 -3.04
C VAL A 18 -0.88 3.74 -3.23
N ILE A 19 0.09 2.98 -3.69
CA ILE A 19 1.40 3.52 -4.09
C ILE A 19 1.24 4.25 -5.41
N ILE A 20 1.77 5.48 -5.48
CA ILE A 20 1.67 6.28 -6.69
C ILE A 20 2.59 5.73 -7.78
N ASN A 21 2.00 5.50 -8.95
CA ASN A 21 2.68 5.08 -10.17
C ASN A 21 1.87 5.59 -11.38
N PRO A 22 2.32 5.40 -12.63
CA PRO A 22 1.58 5.88 -13.80
C PRO A 22 0.14 5.38 -13.90
N ALA A 23 -0.12 4.13 -13.52
CA ALA A 23 -1.47 3.57 -13.51
C ALA A 23 -2.38 4.28 -12.49
N VAL A 24 -1.85 4.60 -11.31
CA VAL A 24 -2.58 5.35 -10.29
C VAL A 24 -2.83 6.79 -10.70
N GLU A 25 -1.89 7.42 -11.38
CA GLU A 25 -2.08 8.77 -11.94
C GLU A 25 -3.21 8.79 -12.97
N SER A 26 -3.28 7.79 -13.84
CA SER A 26 -4.40 7.59 -14.77
C SER A 26 -5.72 7.39 -14.04
N LEU A 27 -5.72 6.57 -12.99
CA LEU A 27 -6.88 6.31 -12.15
C LEU A 27 -7.42 7.59 -11.51
N ILE A 28 -6.55 8.42 -10.95
CA ILE A 28 -6.90 9.70 -10.33
C ILE A 28 -7.47 10.66 -11.37
N ALA A 29 -6.89 10.70 -12.57
CA ALA A 29 -7.38 11.54 -13.66
C ALA A 29 -8.80 11.13 -14.06
N LYS A 30 -9.08 9.84 -14.17
CA LYS A 30 -10.42 9.32 -14.44
C LYS A 30 -11.41 9.65 -13.32
N GLU A 31 -10.98 9.52 -12.05
CA GLU A 31 -11.80 9.88 -10.90
C GLU A 31 -12.19 11.37 -10.92
N LYS A 32 -11.25 12.25 -11.24
CA LYS A 32 -11.52 13.68 -11.34
C LYS A 32 -12.42 14.05 -12.53
N ALA A 33 -12.26 13.36 -13.65
CA ALA A 33 -13.03 13.63 -14.87
C ALA A 33 -14.47 13.13 -14.79
N LEU A 34 -14.69 11.95 -14.24
CA LEU A 34 -15.99 11.27 -14.22
C LEU A 34 -16.75 11.45 -12.91
N GLY A 35 -16.05 11.68 -11.79
CA GLY A 35 -16.70 11.88 -10.50
C GLY A 35 -17.63 10.71 -10.13
N ASP A 36 -18.89 11.01 -9.83
CA ASP A 36 -19.92 10.03 -9.47
C ASP A 36 -20.34 9.12 -10.62
N ASP A 37 -20.03 9.47 -11.86
CA ASP A 37 -20.33 8.67 -13.05
C ASP A 37 -19.26 7.59 -13.31
N LEU A 38 -18.19 7.53 -12.50
CA LEU A 38 -17.16 6.53 -12.61
C LEU A 38 -17.72 5.13 -12.34
N THR A 39 -17.44 4.19 -13.24
CA THR A 39 -17.82 2.77 -13.09
C THR A 39 -16.59 1.89 -12.97
N PHE A 40 -16.76 0.65 -12.52
CA PHE A 40 -15.66 -0.31 -12.47
C PHE A 40 -15.03 -0.57 -13.86
N GLU A 41 -15.85 -0.58 -14.90
CA GLU A 41 -15.37 -0.79 -16.27
C GLU A 41 -14.38 0.30 -16.71
N ASP A 42 -14.53 1.53 -16.21
CA ASP A 42 -13.63 2.64 -16.52
C ASP A 42 -12.21 2.44 -15.97
N ILE A 43 -12.06 1.66 -14.91
CA ILE A 43 -10.80 1.46 -14.19
C ILE A 43 -10.28 0.02 -14.22
N VAL A 44 -10.96 -0.88 -14.91
CA VAL A 44 -10.61 -2.31 -14.90
C VAL A 44 -9.15 -2.57 -15.31
N ASP A 45 -8.64 -1.82 -16.27
CA ASP A 45 -7.27 -1.99 -16.77
C ASP A 45 -6.20 -1.63 -15.71
N GLU A 46 -6.52 -0.70 -14.80
CA GLU A 46 -5.60 -0.28 -13.75
C GLU A 46 -5.66 -1.17 -12.50
N VAL A 47 -6.72 -1.96 -12.33
CA VAL A 47 -6.93 -2.71 -11.08
C VAL A 47 -7.02 -4.23 -11.25
N ALA A 48 -7.45 -4.72 -12.41
CA ALA A 48 -7.64 -6.16 -12.61
C ALA A 48 -6.32 -6.89 -12.82
N GLY A 49 -6.12 -8.00 -12.11
CA GLY A 49 -4.96 -8.85 -12.27
C GLY A 49 -3.62 -8.24 -11.84
N VAL A 50 -3.66 -7.13 -11.11
CA VAL A 50 -2.45 -6.37 -10.73
C VAL A 50 -1.63 -7.10 -9.67
N TYR A 51 -2.26 -7.65 -8.64
CA TYR A 51 -1.53 -8.28 -7.54
C TYR A 51 -0.62 -9.45 -7.97
N PRO A 52 -1.06 -10.39 -8.82
CA PRO A 52 -0.16 -11.40 -9.33
C PRO A 52 1.06 -10.84 -10.07
N LYS A 53 0.89 -9.81 -10.87
CA LYS A 53 2.01 -9.16 -11.58
C LYS A 53 2.99 -8.49 -10.62
N VAL A 54 2.49 -7.79 -9.60
CA VAL A 54 3.34 -7.14 -8.61
C VAL A 54 4.05 -8.18 -7.74
N MET A 55 3.31 -9.13 -7.18
CA MET A 55 3.83 -10.05 -6.16
C MET A 55 4.65 -11.20 -6.73
N MET A 56 4.30 -11.70 -7.91
CA MET A 56 4.94 -12.87 -8.49
C MET A 56 5.91 -12.53 -9.63
N GLU A 57 5.62 -11.49 -10.38
CA GLU A 57 6.44 -11.09 -11.53
C GLU A 57 7.35 -9.90 -11.23
N GLY A 58 7.14 -9.23 -10.08
CA GLY A 58 7.96 -8.09 -9.67
C GLY A 58 7.74 -6.84 -10.52
N GLU A 59 6.52 -6.62 -11.00
CA GLU A 59 6.14 -5.47 -11.82
C GLU A 59 5.35 -4.43 -11.03
N PRO A 60 6.00 -3.56 -10.24
CA PRO A 60 5.29 -2.63 -9.36
C PRO A 60 4.48 -1.55 -10.08
N GLU A 61 4.70 -1.37 -11.36
CA GLU A 61 3.98 -0.40 -12.20
C GLU A 61 2.83 -1.02 -13.01
N ALA A 62 2.55 -2.30 -12.82
CA ALA A 62 1.53 -3.01 -13.59
C ALA A 62 0.10 -2.48 -13.39
N GLY A 63 -0.16 -1.77 -12.31
CA GLY A 63 -1.46 -1.21 -12.02
C GLY A 63 -1.52 -0.61 -10.62
N ALA A 64 -2.73 -0.35 -10.14
CA ALA A 64 -2.96 0.17 -8.80
C ALA A 64 -2.95 -0.99 -7.79
N TRP A 65 -2.12 -0.90 -6.77
CA TRP A 65 -2.08 -1.84 -5.66
C TRP A 65 -1.92 -1.11 -4.33
N SER A 66 -2.57 -1.63 -3.30
CA SER A 66 -2.62 -1.01 -1.99
C SER A 66 -1.49 -1.48 -1.08
N CYS A 67 -1.13 -0.63 -0.14
CA CYS A 67 -0.22 -0.97 0.94
C CYS A 67 -0.59 -0.19 2.21
N GLY A 68 0.00 -0.59 3.33
CA GLY A 68 -0.21 0.09 4.60
C GLY A 68 0.55 1.41 4.68
N MET A 69 0.14 2.27 5.61
CA MET A 69 0.77 3.58 5.84
C MET A 69 2.23 3.47 6.26
N VAL A 70 2.64 2.34 6.84
CA VAL A 70 4.02 2.12 7.28
C VAL A 70 4.97 1.74 6.14
N ALA A 71 4.49 1.59 4.91
CA ALA A 71 5.31 1.19 3.76
C ALA A 71 6.57 2.04 3.62
N GLY A 72 6.47 3.35 3.89
CA GLY A 72 7.61 4.27 3.87
C GLY A 72 8.68 4.04 4.95
N LEU A 73 8.34 3.29 5.99
CA LEU A 73 9.24 2.94 7.08
C LEU A 73 9.90 1.57 6.89
N VAL A 74 9.50 0.81 5.88
CA VAL A 74 10.08 -0.49 5.55
C VAL A 74 11.28 -0.27 4.64
N ASN A 75 12.48 -0.63 5.11
CA ASN A 75 13.73 -0.35 4.42
C ASN A 75 14.55 -1.62 4.12
N ASP A 76 14.04 -2.79 4.43
CA ASP A 76 14.72 -4.06 4.27
C ASP A 76 13.78 -5.16 3.75
N ILE A 77 14.37 -6.28 3.36
CA ILE A 77 13.65 -7.48 2.92
C ILE A 77 14.21 -8.66 3.73
N PRO A 78 13.79 -8.80 5.00
CA PRO A 78 14.25 -9.88 5.85
C PRO A 78 13.61 -11.22 5.46
N SER A 79 14.20 -12.33 5.95
CA SER A 79 13.50 -13.61 5.93
C SER A 79 12.26 -13.57 6.83
N VAL A 80 11.33 -14.51 6.64
CA VAL A 80 10.13 -14.59 7.49
C VAL A 80 10.50 -14.82 8.96
N GLU A 81 11.50 -15.65 9.22
CA GLU A 81 12.01 -15.89 10.57
C GLU A 81 12.54 -14.61 11.21
N GLU A 82 13.40 -13.88 10.51
CA GLU A 82 13.96 -12.62 10.99
C GLU A 82 12.88 -11.58 11.23
N LEU A 83 11.89 -11.47 10.33
CA LEU A 83 10.79 -10.53 10.47
C LEU A 83 9.95 -10.82 11.72
N ILE A 84 9.56 -12.08 11.93
CA ILE A 84 8.77 -12.48 13.09
C ILE A 84 9.56 -12.26 14.39
N ASN A 85 10.82 -12.65 14.43
CA ASN A 85 11.67 -12.46 15.60
C ASN A 85 11.88 -10.97 15.91
N THR A 86 12.06 -10.14 14.92
CA THR A 86 12.18 -8.68 15.09
C THR A 86 10.89 -8.08 15.65
N ILE A 87 9.75 -8.45 15.11
CA ILE A 87 8.44 -7.97 15.60
C ILE A 87 8.26 -8.33 17.08
N MET A 88 8.55 -9.58 17.46
CA MET A 88 8.41 -10.03 18.84
C MET A 88 9.39 -9.35 19.78
N THR A 89 10.66 -9.23 19.39
CA THR A 89 11.69 -8.57 20.19
C THR A 89 11.38 -7.09 20.42
N GLU A 90 11.00 -6.38 19.38
CA GLU A 90 10.63 -4.96 19.49
C GLU A 90 9.38 -4.75 20.35
N ALA A 91 8.39 -5.64 20.25
CA ALA A 91 7.20 -5.58 21.09
C ALA A 91 7.57 -5.77 22.58
N GLU A 92 8.42 -6.74 22.89
CA GLU A 92 8.90 -6.99 24.26
C GLU A 92 9.69 -5.81 24.81
N GLU A 93 10.56 -5.20 24.01
CA GLU A 93 11.32 -4.01 24.39
C GLU A 93 10.42 -2.80 24.67
N ILE A 94 9.39 -2.59 23.86
CA ILE A 94 8.41 -1.51 24.08
C ILE A 94 7.62 -1.73 25.37
N ILE A 95 7.18 -2.95 25.63
CA ILE A 95 6.49 -3.30 26.89
C ILE A 95 7.40 -3.05 28.09
N ALA A 96 8.64 -3.52 28.03
CA ALA A 96 9.58 -3.38 29.15
C ALA A 96 10.03 -1.94 29.38
N SER A 97 10.24 -1.14 28.33
CA SER A 97 10.85 0.20 28.46
C SER A 97 9.85 1.33 28.49
N LYS A 98 8.69 1.18 27.85
CA LYS A 98 7.70 2.27 27.72
C LYS A 98 6.41 2.01 28.48
N LEU A 99 5.79 0.85 28.28
CA LEU A 99 4.48 0.59 28.87
C LEU A 99 4.56 0.33 30.38
N GLN A 100 5.57 -0.32 30.88
CA GLN A 100 5.76 -0.53 32.32
C GLN A 100 6.01 0.79 33.07
N LYS A 101 6.68 1.74 32.44
CA LYS A 101 6.91 3.07 33.02
C LYS A 101 5.66 3.97 33.03
N ALA A 102 4.67 3.65 32.23
CA ALA A 102 3.41 4.39 32.14
C ALA A 102 2.39 3.98 33.22
N ILE A 103 2.66 2.89 33.92
CA ILE A 103 1.87 2.39 35.05
C ILE A 103 2.53 2.87 36.36
#